data_b3faa2bb43acca8e0adbc20ce431fea6
#
_entry.id   b3faa2bb43acca8e0adbc20ce431fea6
#
_cell.length_a   1.000
_cell.length_b   1.000
_cell.length_c   1.000
_cell.angle_alpha   90.00
_cell.angle_beta   90.00
_cell.angle_gamma   90.00
#
_symmetry.space_group_name_H-M   'P 1'
#
loop_
_entity.id
_entity.type
_entity.pdbx_description
1 polymer ?
#
loop_
_entity_poly.entity_id
_entity_poly.type
_entity_poly.pdbx_seq_one_letter_code
_entity_poly.pdbx_strand_id
1 'polypeptide(L)'
;YKILTNESLEGGVRLGWKLEQLHRVWKELFIRYFASEAEVAELFDGRVRRPQLQPLRVVYFRDREEYVNGLTTVFPEWKKDVVAMSEGVYSAVAQQAYFFAEKGQADRTIYHEATHQLFHQAPRPVVPDAGSRANFWIIEGVAMYMETLRREDGFLVLGGFEDVRMQDARHRLLVDDFYVPLSEFCSYGMERLQSDKRIRTLYSQAAGLANFLVHYDGGRYRDALVAYLAAVYTGRDTPSTLPQLAGSSFAELDKQYRQFLEAGPPPVEKPTEAPVRAGTR
;
A
#
# COMPACT_ATOMS: atom_id res chain seq x y z
N TYR A 1 12.35 -6.57 12.15
CA TYR A 1 11.07 -6.55 12.88
C TYR A 1 11.20 -7.09 14.30
N LYS A 2 10.34 -6.64 15.22
CA LYS A 2 10.14 -7.21 16.55
C LYS A 2 8.71 -7.74 16.63
N ILE A 3 8.57 -9.07 16.65
CA ILE A 3 7.28 -9.75 16.63
C ILE A 3 6.98 -10.31 18.01
N LEU A 4 5.83 -9.93 18.55
CA LEU A 4 5.23 -10.54 19.75
C LEU A 4 4.13 -11.48 19.28
N THR A 5 4.21 -12.74 19.67
CA THR A 5 3.23 -13.76 19.25
C THR A 5 2.91 -14.76 20.34
N ASN A 6 1.69 -15.26 20.33
CA ASN A 6 1.20 -16.41 21.09
C ASN A 6 0.73 -17.57 20.16
N GLU A 7 0.99 -17.44 18.83
CA GLU A 7 0.73 -18.54 17.90
C GLU A 7 1.76 -19.66 18.11
N SER A 8 2.95 -19.51 17.57
CA SER A 8 4.09 -20.39 17.76
C SER A 8 5.39 -19.66 17.43
N LEU A 9 6.52 -20.15 17.90
CA LEU A 9 7.82 -19.61 17.53
C LEU A 9 8.04 -19.71 16.01
N GLU A 10 7.70 -20.86 15.43
CA GLU A 10 7.83 -21.11 13.99
C GLU A 10 6.93 -20.18 13.17
N GLY A 11 5.67 -19.96 13.56
CA GLY A 11 4.75 -19.03 12.92
C GLY A 11 5.27 -17.59 12.97
N GLY A 12 5.77 -17.17 14.14
CA GLY A 12 6.42 -15.87 14.29
C GLY A 12 7.64 -15.69 13.40
N VAL A 13 8.49 -16.71 13.27
CA VAL A 13 9.65 -16.69 12.37
C VAL A 13 9.23 -16.64 10.91
N ARG A 14 8.23 -17.42 10.50
CA ARG A 14 7.69 -17.37 9.13
C ARG A 14 7.14 -15.99 8.78
N LEU A 15 6.36 -15.39 9.69
CA LEU A 15 5.88 -14.02 9.52
C LEU A 15 7.03 -13.03 9.40
N GLY A 16 8.03 -13.13 10.27
CA GLY A 16 9.22 -12.29 10.24
C GLY A 16 9.94 -12.35 8.89
N TRP A 17 10.10 -13.54 8.33
CA TRP A 17 10.69 -13.75 7.01
C TRP A 17 9.94 -13.01 5.90
N LYS A 18 8.60 -13.09 5.88
CA LYS A 18 7.76 -12.40 4.91
C LYS A 18 7.90 -10.89 5.01
N LEU A 19 7.85 -10.38 6.24
CA LEU A 19 7.99 -8.95 6.51
C LEU A 19 9.38 -8.40 6.14
N GLU A 20 10.45 -9.16 6.38
CA GLU A 20 11.80 -8.75 5.99
C GLU A 20 11.98 -8.77 4.46
N GLN A 21 11.36 -9.71 3.75
CA GLN A 21 11.33 -9.70 2.28
C GLN A 21 10.58 -8.48 1.75
N LEU A 22 9.40 -8.18 2.28
CA LEU A 22 8.65 -6.97 1.94
C LEU A 22 9.48 -5.70 2.18
N HIS A 23 10.11 -5.60 3.36
CA HIS A 23 10.94 -4.46 3.74
C HIS A 23 12.12 -4.29 2.78
N ARG A 24 12.75 -5.38 2.36
CA ARG A 24 13.85 -5.34 1.38
C ARG A 24 13.36 -4.77 0.05
N VAL A 25 12.26 -5.30 -0.50
CA VAL A 25 11.69 -4.84 -1.76
C VAL A 25 11.25 -3.38 -1.66
N TRP A 26 10.59 -3.01 -0.55
CA TRP A 26 10.17 -1.64 -0.28
C TRP A 26 11.37 -0.68 -0.26
N LYS A 27 12.47 -1.04 0.40
CA LYS A 27 13.70 -0.21 0.41
C LYS A 27 14.30 -0.02 -0.98
N GLU A 28 14.28 -1.04 -1.81
CA GLU A 28 14.81 -0.96 -3.18
C GLU A 28 13.94 -0.05 -4.06
N LEU A 29 12.61 -0.14 -3.95
CA LEU A 29 11.69 0.67 -4.75
C LEU A 29 11.59 2.12 -4.27
N PHE A 30 11.60 2.34 -2.97
CA PHE A 30 11.29 3.63 -2.35
C PHE A 30 12.50 4.25 -1.64
N ILE A 31 13.72 3.93 -2.07
CA ILE A 31 14.94 4.47 -1.45
C ILE A 31 14.92 6.00 -1.38
N ARG A 32 14.47 6.69 -2.43
CA ARG A 32 14.36 8.15 -2.47
C ARG A 32 13.21 8.71 -1.61
N TYR A 33 12.36 7.85 -1.06
CA TYR A 33 11.37 8.26 -0.08
C TYR A 33 12.01 8.61 1.26
N PHE A 34 13.05 7.90 1.68
CA PHE A 34 13.65 8.02 3.01
C PHE A 34 15.14 8.41 3.01
N ALA A 35 15.81 8.37 1.88
CA ALA A 35 17.22 8.75 1.73
C ALA A 35 17.36 9.93 0.76
N SER A 36 18.20 10.89 1.11
CA SER A 36 18.61 11.97 0.21
C SER A 36 19.51 11.45 -0.90
N GLU A 37 19.70 12.23 -1.95
CA GLU A 37 20.64 11.88 -3.04
C GLU A 37 22.06 11.67 -2.55
N ALA A 38 22.51 12.48 -1.57
CA ALA A 38 23.82 12.35 -0.96
C ALA A 38 23.94 11.01 -0.21
N GLU A 39 22.93 10.63 0.59
CA GLU A 39 22.90 9.35 1.30
C GLU A 39 22.84 8.16 0.33
N VAL A 40 22.11 8.28 -0.79
CA VAL A 40 22.09 7.25 -1.84
C VAL A 40 23.48 7.11 -2.48
N ALA A 41 24.17 8.22 -2.78
CA ALA A 41 25.54 8.19 -3.31
C ALA A 41 26.53 7.53 -2.34
N GLU A 42 26.43 7.83 -1.04
CA GLU A 42 27.25 7.20 0.00
C GLU A 42 27.05 5.69 0.10
N LEU A 43 25.84 5.19 -0.21
CA LEU A 43 25.58 3.74 -0.29
C LEU A 43 26.49 3.05 -1.32
N PHE A 44 26.70 3.66 -2.47
CA PHE A 44 27.56 3.13 -3.53
C PHE A 44 29.06 3.24 -3.17
N ASP A 45 29.43 4.23 -2.36
CA ASP A 45 30.81 4.42 -1.89
C ASP A 45 31.18 3.55 -0.69
N GLY A 46 30.25 2.74 -0.19
CA GLY A 46 30.46 1.88 0.98
C GLY A 46 30.63 2.63 2.31
N ARG A 47 30.28 3.91 2.37
CA ARG A 47 30.49 4.81 3.54
C ARG A 47 29.28 4.87 4.49
N VAL A 48 28.33 3.96 4.37
CA VAL A 48 27.05 4.07 5.08
C VAL A 48 27.23 3.89 6.59
N ARG A 49 26.98 4.93 7.35
CA ARG A 49 26.53 4.82 8.73
C ARG A 49 25.09 4.32 8.71
N ARG A 50 24.87 3.03 9.00
CA ARG A 50 23.51 2.50 9.18
C ARG A 50 22.88 3.23 10.37
N PRO A 51 21.83 4.05 10.18
CA PRO A 51 21.10 4.57 11.32
C PRO A 51 20.58 3.38 12.12
N GLN A 52 20.68 3.46 13.45
CA GLN A 52 20.12 2.45 14.33
C GLN A 52 18.58 2.62 14.30
N LEU A 53 17.94 2.01 13.30
CA LEU A 53 16.49 2.03 13.16
C LEU A 53 15.89 1.20 14.30
N GLN A 54 14.90 1.76 14.97
CA GLN A 54 14.07 0.97 15.91
C GLN A 54 13.36 -0.12 15.12
N PRO A 55 13.33 -1.36 15.66
CA PRO A 55 12.65 -2.44 14.95
C PRO A 55 11.15 -2.17 14.85
N LEU A 56 10.59 -2.39 13.67
CA LEU A 56 9.17 -2.30 13.41
C LEU A 56 8.42 -3.34 14.28
N ARG A 57 7.42 -2.89 15.01
CA ARG A 57 6.70 -3.70 16.00
C ARG A 57 5.49 -4.38 15.40
N VAL A 58 5.32 -5.67 15.68
CA VAL A 58 4.21 -6.48 15.18
C VAL A 58 3.68 -7.33 16.33
N VAL A 59 2.35 -7.44 16.44
CA VAL A 59 1.66 -8.43 17.26
C VAL A 59 1.02 -9.46 16.33
N TYR A 60 1.27 -10.73 16.58
CA TYR A 60 0.74 -11.82 15.80
C TYR A 60 -0.04 -12.77 16.69
N PHE A 61 -1.36 -12.69 16.61
CA PHE A 61 -2.28 -13.50 17.41
C PHE A 61 -2.42 -14.91 16.84
N ARG A 62 -2.69 -15.87 17.71
CA ARG A 62 -2.90 -17.26 17.34
C ARG A 62 -4.09 -17.47 16.40
N ASP A 63 -5.16 -16.69 16.59
CA ASP A 63 -6.39 -16.78 15.82
C ASP A 63 -7.15 -15.45 15.77
N ARG A 64 -8.22 -15.41 14.97
CA ARG A 64 -9.09 -14.24 14.79
C ARG A 64 -9.79 -13.82 16.09
N GLU A 65 -10.21 -14.77 16.93
CA GLU A 65 -10.91 -14.45 18.18
C GLU A 65 -9.99 -13.67 19.14
N GLU A 66 -8.76 -14.14 19.31
CA GLU A 66 -7.76 -13.44 20.14
C GLU A 66 -7.38 -12.08 19.54
N TYR A 67 -7.28 -11.98 18.21
CA TYR A 67 -7.04 -10.72 17.52
C TYR A 67 -8.14 -9.71 17.82
N VAL A 68 -9.41 -10.09 17.66
CA VAL A 68 -10.55 -9.20 17.94
C VAL A 68 -10.59 -8.78 19.40
N ASN A 69 -10.45 -9.72 20.33
CA ASN A 69 -10.46 -9.46 21.77
C ASN A 69 -9.26 -8.60 22.19
N GLY A 70 -8.08 -8.88 21.67
CA GLY A 70 -6.86 -8.12 21.91
C GLY A 70 -6.97 -6.67 21.44
N LEU A 71 -7.42 -6.45 20.20
CA LEU A 71 -7.56 -5.11 19.65
C LEU A 71 -8.63 -4.28 20.36
N THR A 72 -9.79 -4.86 20.68
CA THR A 72 -10.83 -4.15 21.43
C THR A 72 -10.46 -3.86 22.87
N THR A 73 -9.47 -4.58 23.42
CA THR A 73 -8.89 -4.27 24.73
C THR A 73 -7.87 -3.13 24.65
N VAL A 74 -7.02 -3.13 23.61
CA VAL A 74 -5.99 -2.10 23.40
C VAL A 74 -6.61 -0.78 22.89
N PHE A 75 -7.64 -0.86 22.08
CA PHE A 75 -8.35 0.25 21.46
C PHE A 75 -9.85 0.14 21.78
N PRO A 76 -10.27 0.49 23.00
CA PRO A 76 -11.67 0.32 23.41
C PRO A 76 -12.67 1.19 22.63
N GLU A 77 -12.19 2.23 21.95
CA GLU A 77 -12.96 3.07 21.04
C GLU A 77 -13.27 2.39 19.68
N TRP A 78 -12.57 1.32 19.35
CA TRP A 78 -12.83 0.60 18.08
C TRP A 78 -14.03 -0.33 18.22
N LYS A 79 -14.94 -0.24 17.28
CA LYS A 79 -16.13 -1.09 17.27
C LYS A 79 -15.76 -2.54 16.98
N LYS A 80 -16.24 -3.46 17.83
CA LYS A 80 -15.91 -4.89 17.75
C LYS A 80 -16.31 -5.52 16.40
N ASP A 81 -17.41 -5.11 15.80
CA ASP A 81 -17.89 -5.56 14.49
C ASP A 81 -16.94 -5.11 13.36
N VAL A 82 -16.42 -3.89 13.43
CA VAL A 82 -15.43 -3.38 12.47
C VAL A 82 -14.12 -4.13 12.59
N VAL A 83 -13.62 -4.35 13.82
CA VAL A 83 -12.41 -5.14 14.05
C VAL A 83 -12.58 -6.58 13.58
N ALA A 84 -13.75 -7.18 13.79
CA ALA A 84 -14.04 -8.56 13.37
C ALA A 84 -14.07 -8.73 11.85
N MET A 85 -14.33 -7.67 11.08
CA MET A 85 -14.27 -7.69 9.62
C MET A 85 -12.88 -7.43 9.06
N SER A 86 -11.94 -6.93 9.87
CA SER A 86 -10.57 -6.70 9.42
C SER A 86 -9.76 -8.00 9.40
N GLU A 87 -8.81 -8.09 8.49
CA GLU A 87 -7.90 -9.23 8.36
C GLU A 87 -6.49 -8.94 8.91
N GLY A 88 -6.27 -7.72 9.34
CA GLY A 88 -5.07 -7.17 9.94
C GLY A 88 -5.23 -5.65 10.02
N VAL A 89 -4.36 -4.98 10.77
CA VAL A 89 -4.38 -3.53 10.87
C VAL A 89 -3.02 -2.97 11.26
N TYR A 90 -2.65 -1.84 10.69
CA TYR A 90 -1.59 -0.99 11.19
C TYR A 90 -2.18 0.20 11.96
N SER A 91 -1.78 0.37 13.22
CA SER A 91 -2.12 1.55 14.01
C SER A 91 -0.98 2.56 14.00
N ALA A 92 -1.20 3.71 13.38
CA ALA A 92 -0.23 4.81 13.36
C ALA A 92 -0.01 5.39 14.78
N VAL A 93 -1.05 5.40 15.62
CA VAL A 93 -0.97 5.87 17.01
C VAL A 93 -0.11 4.94 17.87
N ALA A 94 -0.33 3.62 17.78
CA ALA A 94 0.47 2.63 18.50
C ALA A 94 1.82 2.36 17.81
N GLN A 95 2.01 2.82 16.57
CA GLN A 95 3.16 2.50 15.71
C GLN A 95 3.42 0.99 15.65
N GLN A 96 2.35 0.21 15.44
CA GLN A 96 2.39 -1.25 15.53
C GLN A 96 1.39 -1.87 14.55
N ALA A 97 1.79 -2.95 13.88
CA ALA A 97 0.90 -3.76 13.07
C ALA A 97 0.40 -4.98 13.86
N TYR A 98 -0.82 -5.39 13.57
CA TYR A 98 -1.52 -6.48 14.24
C TYR A 98 -2.05 -7.45 13.19
N PHE A 99 -1.72 -8.73 13.35
CA PHE A 99 -2.14 -9.82 12.47
C PHE A 99 -2.57 -11.02 13.30
N PHE A 100 -3.22 -11.98 12.66
CA PHE A 100 -3.55 -13.28 13.29
C PHE A 100 -3.28 -14.42 12.32
N ALA A 101 -3.10 -15.62 12.86
CA ALA A 101 -2.90 -16.81 12.07
C ALA A 101 -4.25 -17.36 11.58
N GLU A 102 -4.37 -17.57 10.27
CA GLU A 102 -5.51 -18.24 9.67
C GLU A 102 -5.03 -19.16 8.55
N LYS A 103 -5.53 -20.41 8.55
CA LYS A 103 -5.16 -21.38 7.52
C LYS A 103 -5.68 -20.91 6.15
N GLY A 104 -4.78 -20.85 5.17
CA GLY A 104 -5.13 -20.43 3.81
C GLY A 104 -5.24 -18.92 3.62
N GLN A 105 -4.94 -18.12 4.64
CA GLN A 105 -4.87 -16.67 4.49
C GLN A 105 -3.73 -16.29 3.53
N ALA A 106 -4.08 -15.50 2.53
CA ALA A 106 -3.10 -14.95 1.62
C ALA A 106 -2.25 -13.88 2.33
N ASP A 107 -0.98 -13.77 1.95
CA ASP A 107 -0.03 -12.79 2.54
C ASP A 107 -0.40 -11.33 2.21
N ARG A 108 -1.39 -11.10 1.35
CA ARG A 108 -1.81 -9.78 0.87
C ARG A 108 -2.10 -8.79 1.99
N THR A 109 -2.87 -9.19 3.00
CA THR A 109 -3.18 -8.34 4.15
C THR A 109 -1.94 -7.96 4.94
N ILE A 110 -1.06 -8.93 5.15
CA ILE A 110 0.20 -8.70 5.85
C ILE A 110 1.03 -7.66 5.10
N TYR A 111 1.17 -7.80 3.79
CA TYR A 111 1.93 -6.86 2.96
C TYR A 111 1.28 -5.48 2.87
N HIS A 112 -0.05 -5.40 2.84
CA HIS A 112 -0.78 -4.14 2.85
C HIS A 112 -0.50 -3.33 4.12
N GLU A 113 -0.83 -3.89 5.27
CA GLU A 113 -0.70 -3.21 6.55
C GLU A 113 0.78 -2.92 6.92
N ALA A 114 1.68 -3.85 6.59
CA ALA A 114 3.10 -3.62 6.76
C ALA A 114 3.63 -2.52 5.83
N THR A 115 3.02 -2.31 4.65
CA THR A 115 3.38 -1.20 3.75
C THR A 115 3.02 0.14 4.39
N HIS A 116 1.83 0.27 4.99
CA HIS A 116 1.49 1.47 5.77
C HIS A 116 2.49 1.72 6.89
N GLN A 117 2.87 0.65 7.63
CA GLN A 117 3.88 0.74 8.68
C GLN A 117 5.23 1.24 8.14
N LEU A 118 5.69 0.72 7.01
CA LEU A 118 6.97 1.10 6.40
C LEU A 118 7.01 2.58 6.01
N PHE A 119 5.95 3.10 5.38
CA PHE A 119 5.86 4.51 5.02
C PHE A 119 5.73 5.42 6.24
N HIS A 120 4.95 5.02 7.24
CA HIS A 120 4.76 5.80 8.47
C HIS A 120 5.99 5.85 9.37
N GLN A 121 6.75 4.75 9.46
CA GLN A 121 7.91 4.64 10.36
C GLN A 121 9.25 4.81 9.63
N ALA A 122 9.22 5.23 8.37
CA ALA A 122 10.42 5.63 7.65
C ALA A 122 11.13 6.79 8.38
N PRO A 123 12.47 6.92 8.26
CA PRO A 123 13.24 7.96 8.96
C PRO A 123 13.00 9.35 8.32
N ARG A 124 11.75 9.79 8.31
CA ARG A 124 11.34 11.12 7.88
C ARG A 124 10.09 11.58 8.66
N PRO A 125 9.87 12.90 8.80
CA PRO A 125 8.66 13.40 9.41
C PRO A 125 7.42 12.96 8.63
N VAL A 126 6.40 12.44 9.33
CA VAL A 126 5.10 12.08 8.78
C VAL A 126 4.03 12.83 9.59
N VAL A 127 3.07 13.42 8.88
CA VAL A 127 1.94 14.09 9.56
C VAL A 127 0.88 13.07 9.98
N PRO A 128 0.24 13.24 11.14
CA PRO A 128 -0.76 12.29 11.63
C PRO A 128 -1.97 12.13 10.71
N ASP A 129 -2.30 13.16 9.96
CA ASP A 129 -3.47 13.28 9.08
C ASP A 129 -3.11 13.17 7.58
N ALA A 130 -2.03 12.46 7.24
CA ALA A 130 -1.62 12.23 5.84
C ALA A 130 -2.80 11.73 5.00
N GLY A 131 -3.02 12.37 3.84
CA GLY A 131 -4.10 12.02 2.93
C GLY A 131 -5.52 12.40 3.41
N SER A 132 -5.68 13.05 4.57
CA SER A 132 -7.01 13.40 5.10
C SER A 132 -7.78 14.37 4.20
N ARG A 133 -7.11 15.31 3.54
CA ARG A 133 -7.71 16.38 2.74
C ARG A 133 -7.82 16.04 1.27
N ALA A 134 -6.84 15.34 0.72
CA ALA A 134 -6.71 15.01 -0.69
C ALA A 134 -5.77 13.81 -0.86
N ASN A 135 -5.70 13.25 -2.07
CA ASN A 135 -4.70 12.27 -2.48
C ASN A 135 -4.65 10.98 -1.63
N PHE A 136 -5.70 10.65 -0.87
CA PHE A 136 -5.70 9.45 -0.04
C PHE A 136 -5.57 8.17 -0.88
N TRP A 137 -6.06 8.19 -2.11
CA TRP A 137 -6.03 7.06 -3.02
C TRP A 137 -4.61 6.47 -3.23
N ILE A 138 -3.55 7.30 -3.17
CA ILE A 138 -2.20 6.80 -3.43
C ILE A 138 -1.64 6.03 -2.24
N ILE A 139 -2.03 6.38 -1.01
CA ILE A 139 -1.67 5.65 0.21
C ILE A 139 -2.19 4.22 0.10
N GLU A 140 -3.47 4.06 -0.24
CA GLU A 140 -4.09 2.75 -0.44
C GLU A 140 -3.58 2.06 -1.72
N GLY A 141 -3.44 2.82 -2.81
CA GLY A 141 -2.97 2.30 -4.09
C GLY A 141 -1.60 1.65 -4.00
N VAL A 142 -0.67 2.28 -3.29
CA VAL A 142 0.67 1.71 -3.08
C VAL A 142 0.64 0.50 -2.15
N ALA A 143 -0.18 0.52 -1.09
CA ALA A 143 -0.35 -0.65 -0.23
C ALA A 143 -0.90 -1.84 -1.02
N MET A 144 -1.92 -1.62 -1.87
CA MET A 144 -2.46 -2.64 -2.78
C MET A 144 -1.45 -3.10 -3.85
N TYR A 145 -0.58 -2.21 -4.33
CA TYR A 145 0.51 -2.60 -5.22
C TYR A 145 1.49 -3.54 -4.50
N MET A 146 1.87 -3.25 -3.26
CA MET A 146 2.76 -4.10 -2.47
C MET A 146 2.13 -5.44 -2.06
N GLU A 147 0.79 -5.55 -2.02
CA GLU A 147 0.06 -6.82 -1.87
C GLU A 147 0.40 -7.85 -2.95
N THR A 148 0.83 -7.38 -4.13
CA THR A 148 1.15 -8.23 -5.27
C THR A 148 2.49 -8.95 -5.14
N LEU A 149 3.25 -8.66 -4.07
CA LEU A 149 4.53 -9.31 -3.82
C LEU A 149 4.36 -10.83 -3.66
N ARG A 150 5.06 -11.57 -4.50
CA ARG A 150 5.02 -13.02 -4.52
C ARG A 150 6.38 -13.60 -4.89
N ARG A 151 6.55 -14.87 -4.67
CA ARG A 151 7.75 -15.61 -5.09
C ARG A 151 7.39 -16.48 -6.29
N GLU A 152 8.10 -16.30 -7.38
CA GLU A 152 8.01 -17.13 -8.59
C GLU A 152 9.41 -17.59 -8.98
N ASP A 153 9.59 -18.88 -9.17
CA ASP A 153 10.86 -19.50 -9.59
C ASP A 153 12.10 -19.02 -8.82
N GLY A 154 11.91 -18.75 -7.51
CA GLY A 154 12.99 -18.28 -6.64
C GLY A 154 13.18 -16.77 -6.59
N PHE A 155 12.54 -16.02 -7.49
CA PHE A 155 12.59 -14.57 -7.55
C PHE A 155 11.43 -13.92 -6.76
N LEU A 156 11.64 -12.71 -6.27
CA LEU A 156 10.57 -11.86 -5.76
C LEU A 156 10.01 -11.05 -6.92
N VAL A 157 8.72 -11.22 -7.18
CA VAL A 157 7.99 -10.57 -8.27
C VAL A 157 6.97 -9.63 -7.66
N LEU A 158 6.80 -8.45 -8.25
CA LEU A 158 5.88 -7.41 -7.80
C LEU A 158 5.12 -6.82 -9.00
N GLY A 159 3.80 -6.67 -8.86
CA GLY A 159 2.94 -6.21 -9.95
C GLY A 159 2.64 -7.32 -10.96
N GLY A 160 2.23 -6.91 -12.16
CA GLY A 160 1.88 -7.80 -13.27
C GLY A 160 0.39 -7.77 -13.61
N PHE A 161 0.09 -7.99 -14.89
CA PHE A 161 -1.30 -7.98 -15.39
C PHE A 161 -2.12 -9.18 -14.91
N GLU A 162 -1.47 -10.25 -14.48
CA GLU A 162 -2.09 -11.46 -13.93
C GLU A 162 -2.53 -11.31 -12.48
N ASP A 163 -2.07 -10.29 -11.77
CA ASP A 163 -2.50 -10.05 -10.39
C ASP A 163 -3.97 -9.62 -10.32
N VAL A 164 -4.68 -10.12 -9.30
CA VAL A 164 -6.12 -9.88 -9.11
C VAL A 164 -6.45 -8.38 -9.00
N ARG A 165 -5.61 -7.58 -8.34
CA ARG A 165 -5.83 -6.12 -8.24
C ARG A 165 -5.75 -5.44 -9.60
N MET A 166 -4.85 -5.90 -10.43
CA MET A 166 -4.68 -5.39 -11.78
C MET A 166 -5.81 -5.85 -12.69
N GLN A 167 -6.24 -7.10 -12.58
CA GLN A 167 -7.40 -7.62 -13.29
C GLN A 167 -8.69 -6.88 -12.90
N ASP A 168 -8.89 -6.60 -11.61
CA ASP A 168 -10.02 -5.79 -11.14
C ASP A 168 -9.98 -4.38 -11.75
N ALA A 169 -8.84 -3.70 -11.71
CA ALA A 169 -8.68 -2.35 -12.29
C ALA A 169 -9.02 -2.33 -13.78
N ARG A 170 -8.54 -3.33 -14.53
CA ARG A 170 -8.80 -3.48 -15.96
C ARG A 170 -10.27 -3.77 -16.24
N HIS A 171 -10.87 -4.70 -15.48
CA HIS A 171 -12.28 -5.01 -15.64
C HIS A 171 -13.15 -3.77 -15.41
N ARG A 172 -12.90 -3.03 -14.32
CA ARG A 172 -13.67 -1.81 -14.01
C ARG A 172 -13.57 -0.76 -15.10
N LEU A 173 -12.37 -0.52 -15.65
CA LEU A 173 -12.21 0.48 -16.69
C LEU A 173 -12.69 -0.01 -18.07
N LEU A 174 -12.32 -1.23 -18.47
CA LEU A 174 -12.47 -1.69 -19.87
C LEU A 174 -13.82 -2.40 -20.12
N VAL A 175 -14.44 -2.96 -19.08
CA VAL A 175 -15.71 -3.69 -19.19
C VAL A 175 -16.86 -2.90 -18.58
N ASP A 176 -16.71 -2.41 -17.34
CA ASP A 176 -17.75 -1.64 -16.63
C ASP A 176 -17.78 -0.16 -17.06
N ASP A 177 -16.81 0.30 -17.87
CA ASP A 177 -16.58 1.71 -18.26
C ASP A 177 -16.56 2.66 -17.03
N PHE A 178 -16.06 2.15 -15.89
CA PHE A 178 -15.95 2.92 -14.67
C PHE A 178 -14.59 3.59 -14.59
N TYR A 179 -14.62 4.91 -14.46
CA TYR A 179 -13.43 5.71 -14.23
C TYR A 179 -13.78 7.03 -13.55
N VAL A 180 -13.03 7.40 -12.53
CA VAL A 180 -13.03 8.73 -11.93
C VAL A 180 -11.80 9.46 -12.45
N PRO A 181 -11.96 10.60 -13.19
CA PRO A 181 -10.82 11.36 -13.70
C PRO A 181 -9.82 11.72 -12.60
N LEU A 182 -8.53 11.67 -12.89
CA LEU A 182 -7.49 11.95 -11.91
C LEU A 182 -7.61 13.31 -11.25
N SER A 183 -8.09 14.34 -12.01
CA SER A 183 -8.34 15.67 -11.46
C SER A 183 -9.38 15.68 -10.33
N GLU A 184 -10.37 14.80 -10.41
CA GLU A 184 -11.36 14.58 -9.35
C GLU A 184 -10.82 13.64 -8.27
N PHE A 185 -10.26 12.50 -8.66
CA PHE A 185 -9.79 11.46 -7.74
C PHE A 185 -8.69 11.95 -6.80
N CYS A 186 -7.78 12.79 -7.28
CA CYS A 186 -6.76 13.44 -6.45
C CYS A 186 -7.33 14.42 -5.41
N SER A 187 -8.58 14.91 -5.60
CA SER A 187 -9.25 15.74 -4.60
C SER A 187 -9.86 14.93 -3.43
N TYR A 188 -9.88 13.59 -3.53
CA TYR A 188 -10.49 12.75 -2.49
C TYR A 188 -9.53 12.59 -1.30
N GLY A 189 -9.95 13.14 -0.15
CA GLY A 189 -9.36 12.83 1.14
C GLY A 189 -9.90 11.51 1.69
N MET A 190 -9.33 11.08 2.81
CA MET A 190 -9.64 9.80 3.45
C MET A 190 -11.15 9.60 3.68
N GLU A 191 -11.81 10.54 4.34
CA GLU A 191 -13.24 10.42 4.69
C GLU A 191 -14.10 10.28 3.43
N ARG A 192 -13.87 11.14 2.42
CA ARG A 192 -14.62 11.11 1.16
C ARG A 192 -14.45 9.78 0.44
N LEU A 193 -13.21 9.26 0.35
CA LEU A 193 -12.95 8.00 -0.34
C LEU A 193 -13.53 6.81 0.40
N GLN A 194 -13.36 6.74 1.71
CA GLN A 194 -13.81 5.62 2.54
C GLN A 194 -15.32 5.57 2.74
N SER A 195 -16.02 6.70 2.69
CA SER A 195 -17.48 6.76 2.79
C SER A 195 -18.22 6.61 1.46
N ASP A 196 -17.50 6.58 0.32
CA ASP A 196 -18.11 6.44 -1.01
C ASP A 196 -18.69 5.04 -1.18
N LYS A 197 -19.93 4.96 -1.64
CA LYS A 197 -20.62 3.67 -1.92
C LYS A 197 -19.89 2.83 -2.97
N ARG A 198 -19.08 3.47 -3.83
CA ARG A 198 -18.27 2.84 -4.87
C ARG A 198 -16.87 2.46 -4.38
N ILE A 199 -16.62 2.45 -3.09
CA ILE A 199 -15.29 2.26 -2.48
C ILE A 199 -14.51 1.10 -3.10
N ARG A 200 -15.16 -0.05 -3.35
CA ARG A 200 -14.49 -1.22 -3.98
C ARG A 200 -13.92 -0.88 -5.35
N THR A 201 -14.70 -0.20 -6.18
CA THR A 201 -14.31 0.19 -7.53
C THR A 201 -13.24 1.28 -7.52
N LEU A 202 -13.35 2.23 -6.57
CA LEU A 202 -12.32 3.25 -6.35
C LEU A 202 -10.97 2.65 -5.90
N TYR A 203 -11.00 1.62 -5.05
CA TYR A 203 -9.80 0.88 -4.65
C TYR A 203 -9.19 0.10 -5.83
N SER A 204 -10.01 -0.50 -6.70
CA SER A 204 -9.51 -1.12 -7.93
C SER A 204 -8.80 -0.09 -8.83
N GLN A 205 -9.39 1.10 -9.01
CA GLN A 205 -8.76 2.19 -9.75
C GLN A 205 -7.44 2.65 -9.08
N ALA A 206 -7.40 2.80 -7.77
CA ALA A 206 -6.20 3.19 -7.02
C ALA A 206 -5.05 2.17 -7.20
N ALA A 207 -5.37 0.87 -7.14
CA ALA A 207 -4.41 -0.20 -7.38
C ALA A 207 -3.85 -0.17 -8.81
N GLY A 208 -4.72 -0.01 -9.80
CA GLY A 208 -4.32 0.12 -11.20
C GLY A 208 -3.44 1.34 -11.46
N LEU A 209 -3.79 2.48 -10.87
CA LEU A 209 -3.00 3.72 -10.97
C LEU A 209 -1.62 3.60 -10.31
N ALA A 210 -1.51 2.92 -9.17
CA ALA A 210 -0.21 2.66 -8.55
C ALA A 210 0.66 1.79 -9.46
N ASN A 211 0.11 0.72 -10.04
CA ASN A 211 0.79 -0.09 -11.05
C ASN A 211 1.24 0.74 -12.27
N PHE A 212 0.36 1.59 -12.79
CA PHE A 212 0.68 2.49 -13.90
C PHE A 212 1.87 3.39 -13.57
N LEU A 213 1.86 4.05 -12.41
CA LEU A 213 2.96 4.94 -12.02
C LEU A 213 4.30 4.21 -11.84
N VAL A 214 4.26 2.93 -11.45
CA VAL A 214 5.48 2.12 -11.31
C VAL A 214 5.99 1.60 -12.66
N HIS A 215 5.11 1.15 -13.56
CA HIS A 215 5.50 0.32 -14.69
C HIS A 215 5.38 0.99 -16.08
N TYR A 216 4.55 2.04 -16.21
CA TYR A 216 4.32 2.67 -17.49
C TYR A 216 5.61 3.18 -18.12
N ASP A 217 5.79 2.88 -19.42
CA ASP A 217 6.92 3.33 -20.24
C ASP A 217 8.28 3.12 -19.55
N GLY A 218 8.55 1.87 -19.13
CA GLY A 218 9.80 1.50 -18.47
C GLY A 218 9.98 2.10 -17.06
N GLY A 219 8.91 2.63 -16.46
CA GLY A 219 8.93 3.23 -15.12
C GLY A 219 9.09 4.76 -15.15
N ARG A 220 8.65 5.39 -16.22
CA ARG A 220 8.70 6.84 -16.44
C ARG A 220 8.24 7.67 -15.24
N TYR A 221 7.26 7.17 -14.47
CA TYR A 221 6.66 7.92 -13.36
C TYR A 221 7.09 7.44 -11.97
N ARG A 222 8.08 6.54 -11.85
CA ARG A 222 8.53 6.02 -10.53
C ARG A 222 9.03 7.12 -9.62
N ASP A 223 9.87 8.02 -10.12
CA ASP A 223 10.40 9.12 -9.30
C ASP A 223 9.29 10.09 -8.90
N ALA A 224 8.34 10.37 -9.80
CA ALA A 224 7.16 11.16 -9.49
C ALA A 224 6.28 10.49 -8.42
N LEU A 225 6.07 9.17 -8.49
CA LEU A 225 5.35 8.41 -7.47
C LEU A 225 6.02 8.54 -6.10
N VAL A 226 7.33 8.35 -6.02
CA VAL A 226 8.07 8.45 -4.74
C VAL A 226 7.99 9.86 -4.17
N ALA A 227 8.16 10.89 -5.00
CA ALA A 227 8.02 12.28 -4.58
C ALA A 227 6.59 12.62 -4.16
N TYR A 228 5.59 12.06 -4.85
CA TYR A 228 4.18 12.22 -4.53
C TYR A 228 3.82 11.63 -3.16
N LEU A 229 4.24 10.40 -2.90
CA LEU A 229 4.09 9.78 -1.58
C LEU A 229 4.77 10.61 -0.49
N ALA A 230 5.98 11.10 -0.76
CA ALA A 230 6.68 11.98 0.16
C ALA A 230 5.91 13.26 0.46
N ALA A 231 5.29 13.89 -0.55
CA ALA A 231 4.45 15.08 -0.36
C ALA A 231 3.21 14.75 0.49
N VAL A 232 2.50 13.66 0.18
CA VAL A 232 1.29 13.25 0.91
C VAL A 232 1.59 12.93 2.37
N TYR A 233 2.59 12.10 2.65
CA TYR A 233 2.95 11.74 4.03
C TYR A 233 3.51 12.91 4.85
N THR A 234 4.03 13.95 4.21
CA THR A 234 4.51 15.17 4.89
C THR A 234 3.49 16.31 4.91
N GLY A 235 2.27 16.09 4.38
CA GLY A 235 1.21 17.11 4.34
C GLY A 235 1.51 18.32 3.44
N ARG A 236 2.40 18.14 2.45
CA ARG A 236 2.78 19.19 1.48
C ARG A 236 2.08 19.02 0.13
N ASP A 237 1.17 18.09 0.06
CA ASP A 237 0.43 17.79 -1.15
C ASP A 237 -0.76 18.72 -1.35
N THR A 238 -1.16 18.82 -2.59
CA THR A 238 -2.39 19.44 -3.07
C THR A 238 -3.03 18.51 -4.10
N PRO A 239 -4.29 18.70 -4.49
CA PRO A 239 -4.87 17.93 -5.59
C PRO A 239 -4.06 17.98 -6.90
N SER A 240 -3.25 19.03 -7.11
CA SER A 240 -2.42 19.21 -8.31
C SER A 240 -0.99 18.69 -8.18
N THR A 241 -0.63 18.05 -7.07
CA THR A 241 0.74 17.58 -6.84
C THR A 241 1.19 16.52 -7.84
N LEU A 242 0.32 15.55 -8.16
CA LEU A 242 0.66 14.47 -9.10
C LEU A 242 1.05 14.99 -10.49
N PRO A 243 0.24 15.80 -11.19
CA PRO A 243 0.60 16.31 -12.53
C PRO A 243 1.86 17.18 -12.52
N GLN A 244 2.10 17.96 -11.45
CA GLN A 244 3.31 18.76 -11.30
C GLN A 244 4.56 17.89 -11.22
N LEU A 245 4.54 16.84 -10.40
CA LEU A 245 5.66 15.92 -10.24
C LEU A 245 5.87 15.02 -11.45
N ALA A 246 4.79 14.61 -12.12
CA ALA A 246 4.85 13.82 -13.35
C ALA A 246 5.28 14.63 -14.57
N GLY A 247 5.28 15.97 -14.50
CA GLY A 247 5.51 16.84 -15.66
C GLY A 247 4.50 16.62 -16.78
N SER A 248 3.26 16.28 -16.42
CA SER A 248 2.21 15.89 -17.38
C SER A 248 0.84 16.40 -16.89
N SER A 249 -0.07 16.73 -17.80
CA SER A 249 -1.42 17.14 -17.41
C SER A 249 -2.25 15.93 -16.92
N PHE A 250 -3.31 16.20 -16.16
CA PHE A 250 -4.27 15.16 -15.78
C PHE A 250 -4.86 14.44 -17.00
N ALA A 251 -5.24 15.18 -18.02
CA ALA A 251 -5.81 14.61 -19.25
C ALA A 251 -4.84 13.65 -19.96
N GLU A 252 -3.54 13.99 -19.97
CA GLU A 252 -2.53 13.09 -20.55
C GLU A 252 -2.29 11.87 -19.66
N LEU A 253 -2.25 12.03 -18.33
CA LEU A 253 -2.12 10.90 -17.39
C LEU A 253 -3.34 9.98 -17.48
N ASP A 254 -4.56 10.49 -17.58
CA ASP A 254 -5.79 9.73 -17.76
C ASP A 254 -5.75 8.90 -19.05
N LYS A 255 -5.32 9.53 -20.17
CA LYS A 255 -5.16 8.84 -21.45
C LYS A 255 -4.10 7.73 -21.40
N GLN A 256 -2.95 8.03 -20.81
CA GLN A 256 -1.84 7.05 -20.69
C GLN A 256 -2.20 5.91 -19.75
N TYR A 257 -2.93 6.16 -18.66
CA TYR A 257 -3.43 5.12 -17.79
C TYR A 257 -4.37 4.17 -18.54
N ARG A 258 -5.32 4.68 -19.32
CA ARG A 258 -6.19 3.85 -20.16
C ARG A 258 -5.36 3.00 -21.13
N GLN A 259 -4.42 3.59 -21.86
CA GLN A 259 -3.54 2.87 -22.77
C GLN A 259 -2.72 1.78 -22.07
N PHE A 260 -2.24 2.06 -20.86
CA PHE A 260 -1.51 1.07 -20.05
C PHE A 260 -2.39 -0.13 -19.70
N LEU A 261 -3.64 0.08 -19.30
CA LEU A 261 -4.57 -1.00 -19.01
C LEU A 261 -4.98 -1.79 -20.28
N GLU A 262 -5.13 -1.13 -21.42
CA GLU A 262 -5.45 -1.77 -22.71
C GLU A 262 -4.31 -2.65 -23.23
N ALA A 263 -3.05 -2.32 -22.93
CA ALA A 263 -1.88 -3.05 -23.39
C ALA A 263 -1.73 -4.46 -22.78
N GLY A 264 -2.44 -4.77 -21.69
CA GLY A 264 -2.41 -6.09 -21.06
C GLY A 264 -3.23 -7.15 -21.82
N PRO A 265 -3.13 -8.43 -21.42
CA PRO A 265 -3.95 -9.51 -21.97
C PRO A 265 -5.46 -9.21 -21.77
N PRO A 266 -6.38 -9.82 -22.52
CA PRO A 266 -7.81 -9.61 -22.32
C PRO A 266 -8.22 -9.74 -20.82
N PRO A 267 -9.08 -8.86 -20.28
CA PRO A 267 -9.55 -8.98 -18.90
C PRO A 267 -10.34 -10.30 -18.70
N VAL A 268 -10.23 -10.89 -17.51
CA VAL A 268 -11.05 -12.05 -17.17
C VAL A 268 -12.53 -11.64 -17.02
N GLU A 269 -13.44 -12.50 -17.45
CA GLU A 269 -14.89 -12.20 -17.49
C GLU A 269 -15.51 -11.93 -16.10
N LYS A 270 -14.94 -12.50 -15.04
CA LYS A 270 -15.38 -12.27 -13.65
C LYS A 270 -14.19 -12.03 -12.76
N PRO A 271 -13.96 -10.78 -12.33
CA PRO A 271 -12.93 -10.49 -11.34
C PRO A 271 -13.29 -11.18 -10.02
N THR A 272 -12.28 -11.78 -9.39
CA THR A 272 -12.43 -12.22 -7.99
C THR A 272 -12.54 -10.96 -7.15
N GLU A 273 -13.69 -10.71 -6.52
CA GLU A 273 -13.86 -9.54 -5.66
C GLU A 273 -12.81 -9.57 -4.53
N ALA A 274 -11.82 -8.71 -4.64
CA ALA A 274 -10.87 -8.53 -3.56
C ALA A 274 -11.58 -7.90 -2.36
N PRO A 275 -11.34 -8.37 -1.11
CA PRO A 275 -12.00 -7.82 0.07
C PRO A 275 -11.70 -6.31 0.19
N VAL A 276 -12.76 -5.52 0.39
CA VAL A 276 -12.62 -4.11 0.78
C VAL A 276 -12.34 -4.07 2.26
N ARG A 277 -11.27 -3.42 2.62
CA ARG A 277 -10.90 -3.23 4.03
C ARG A 277 -11.60 -2.00 4.57
N ALA A 278 -12.28 -2.17 5.68
CA ALA A 278 -12.70 -1.02 6.47
C ALA A 278 -11.42 -0.37 7.02
N GLY A 279 -11.14 0.83 6.53
CA GLY A 279 -10.08 1.63 7.11
C GLY A 279 -10.37 1.83 8.59
N THR A 280 -9.49 1.37 9.44
CA THR A 280 -9.55 1.67 10.87
C THR A 280 -9.09 3.11 11.05
N ARG A 281 -9.97 3.93 11.62
CA ARG A 281 -9.68 5.32 12.02
C ARG A 281 -8.67 5.39 13.14
#